data_f199751e4472700354f7ea802971e95c
#
_entry.id   f199751e4472700354f7ea802971e95c
#
_cell.length_a   1.000
_cell.length_b   1.000
_cell.length_c   1.000
_cell.angle_alpha   90.00
_cell.angle_beta   90.00
_cell.angle_gamma   90.00
#
_symmetry.space_group_name_H-M   'P 1'
#
loop_
_entity.id
_entity.type
_entity.pdbx_description
1 polymer ?
#
loop_
_entity_poly.entity_id
_entity_poly.type
_entity_poly.pdbx_seq_one_letter_code
_entity_poly.pdbx_strand_id
1 'polypeptide(L)'
;IVYLDECHSLLESHTPFLDNFNGNIVGLTGTPPKRKGSEKYRMVQKYCPVKYEFSVDEATDNKILNDYKIIVHKLELSGVRNLPKKKKDGTYWYSSEKKDYEYVTKRFLEAVKPKDRQFTSIMRMRSIMEYRSKESYVKSLIANMNSKCIVFANTQAQADRICSHSYHSTNNNSNRNLELFSDGRIDKLSCVLQLSEGVTIPGLKSGIIMHAYGNERKTSQRIGRLLRLNPVETAVCHILCYNNTVDKAWVSQALKSFDKSKIKYYNPLIRQYELEI
;
A
#
# COMPACT_ATOMS: atom_id res chain seq x y z
N ILE A 1 6.59 12.51 -31.64
CA ILE A 1 6.93 11.90 -30.37
C ILE A 1 5.64 11.47 -29.69
N VAL A 2 5.61 10.23 -29.17
CA VAL A 2 4.53 9.72 -28.33
C VAL A 2 5.06 9.53 -26.91
N TYR A 3 4.31 10.05 -25.92
CA TYR A 3 4.58 9.83 -24.50
C TYR A 3 3.64 8.75 -23.99
N LEU A 4 4.21 7.68 -23.44
CA LEU A 4 3.47 6.57 -22.84
C LEU A 4 3.58 6.68 -21.31
N ASP A 5 2.56 7.26 -20.68
CA ASP A 5 2.47 7.28 -19.22
C ASP A 5 2.17 5.85 -18.72
N GLU A 6 2.73 5.51 -17.55
CA GLU A 6 2.66 4.17 -16.95
C GLU A 6 3.05 3.05 -17.96
N CYS A 7 4.13 3.28 -18.74
CA CYS A 7 4.58 2.38 -19.81
C CYS A 7 4.85 0.92 -19.33
N HIS A 8 4.99 0.70 -18.02
CA HIS A 8 5.07 -0.64 -17.43
C HIS A 8 3.78 -1.47 -17.61
N SER A 9 2.68 -0.85 -18.04
CA SER A 9 1.40 -1.52 -18.34
C SER A 9 1.31 -2.04 -19.78
N LEU A 10 2.31 -1.79 -20.62
CA LEU A 10 2.36 -2.28 -21.98
C LEU A 10 2.23 -3.81 -22.05
N LEU A 11 1.41 -4.28 -22.99
CA LEU A 11 1.15 -5.67 -23.28
C LEU A 11 1.40 -5.93 -24.80
N GLU A 12 1.56 -7.19 -25.19
CA GLU A 12 1.75 -7.58 -26.58
C GLU A 12 0.60 -7.13 -27.49
N SER A 13 -0.61 -6.95 -26.96
CA SER A 13 -1.75 -6.38 -27.69
C SER A 13 -1.53 -4.95 -28.22
N HIS A 14 -0.57 -4.20 -27.67
CA HIS A 14 -0.22 -2.85 -28.14
C HIS A 14 0.79 -2.86 -29.30
N THR A 15 1.39 -4.03 -29.61
CA THR A 15 2.41 -4.18 -30.66
C THR A 15 1.98 -3.63 -32.03
N PRO A 16 0.74 -3.92 -32.56
CA PRO A 16 0.35 -3.42 -33.88
C PRO A 16 0.38 -1.91 -33.99
N PHE A 17 0.02 -1.19 -32.91
CA PHE A 17 0.10 0.26 -32.89
C PHE A 17 1.56 0.75 -32.80
N LEU A 18 2.35 0.17 -31.90
CA LEU A 18 3.70 0.62 -31.61
C LEU A 18 4.69 0.32 -32.76
N ASP A 19 4.54 -0.81 -33.45
CA ASP A 19 5.39 -1.20 -34.62
C ASP A 19 5.10 -0.34 -35.86
N ASN A 20 3.87 0.17 -36.01
CA ASN A 20 3.48 1.05 -37.11
C ASN A 20 3.70 2.54 -36.82
N PHE A 21 4.16 2.89 -35.62
CA PHE A 21 4.40 4.30 -35.25
C PHE A 21 5.78 4.77 -35.73
N ASN A 22 5.81 5.66 -36.73
CA ASN A 22 7.03 6.21 -37.29
C ASN A 22 7.53 7.45 -36.52
N GLY A 23 7.88 7.28 -35.26
CA GLY A 23 8.35 8.39 -34.42
C GLY A 23 9.04 7.91 -33.15
N ASN A 24 9.49 8.85 -32.33
CA ASN A 24 10.13 8.53 -31.06
C ASN A 24 9.06 8.20 -30.00
N ILE A 25 9.27 7.10 -29.28
CA ILE A 25 8.44 6.68 -28.16
C ILE A 25 9.21 6.95 -26.86
N VAL A 26 8.59 7.71 -25.95
CA VAL A 26 9.12 8.04 -24.63
C VAL A 26 8.19 7.42 -23.58
N GLY A 27 8.69 6.42 -22.83
CA GLY A 27 7.95 5.78 -21.76
C GLY A 27 8.26 6.45 -20.41
N LEU A 28 7.20 6.74 -19.65
CA LEU A 28 7.29 7.23 -18.28
C LEU A 28 6.71 6.17 -17.34
N THR A 29 7.39 5.89 -16.23
CA THR A 29 6.88 4.97 -15.20
C THR A 29 7.62 5.15 -13.89
N GLY A 30 6.91 5.20 -12.77
CA GLY A 30 7.50 5.15 -11.43
C GLY A 30 7.98 3.74 -11.03
N THR A 31 7.70 2.70 -11.82
CA THR A 31 8.00 1.30 -11.44
C THR A 31 8.27 0.43 -12.66
N PRO A 32 9.47 0.50 -13.25
CA PRO A 32 9.82 -0.32 -14.40
C PRO A 32 9.73 -1.83 -14.08
N PRO A 33 9.31 -2.67 -15.03
CA PRO A 33 9.24 -4.11 -14.82
C PRO A 33 10.61 -4.71 -14.57
N LYS A 34 10.79 -5.44 -13.46
CA LYS A 34 12.09 -6.03 -13.08
C LYS A 34 12.24 -7.50 -13.53
N ARG A 35 11.14 -8.21 -13.81
CA ARG A 35 11.16 -9.65 -14.16
C ARG A 35 11.46 -9.84 -15.65
N LYS A 36 12.70 -10.14 -16.01
CA LYS A 36 13.21 -10.29 -17.39
C LYS A 36 12.37 -11.17 -18.30
N GLY A 37 11.76 -12.25 -17.79
CA GLY A 37 10.91 -13.15 -18.59
C GLY A 37 9.44 -12.73 -18.70
N SER A 38 9.01 -11.61 -18.10
CA SER A 38 7.63 -11.16 -18.20
C SER A 38 7.34 -10.45 -19.53
N GLU A 39 6.10 -10.58 -20.03
CA GLU A 39 5.60 -9.84 -21.17
C GLU A 39 5.87 -8.33 -21.03
N LYS A 40 5.50 -7.76 -19.90
CA LYS A 40 5.70 -6.33 -19.60
C LYS A 40 7.16 -5.88 -19.69
N TYR A 41 8.10 -6.70 -19.22
CA TYR A 41 9.52 -6.40 -19.34
C TYR A 41 9.96 -6.38 -20.81
N ARG A 42 9.56 -7.40 -21.60
CA ARG A 42 9.88 -7.48 -23.03
C ARG A 42 9.35 -6.27 -23.80
N MET A 43 8.10 -5.87 -23.52
CA MET A 43 7.46 -4.73 -24.16
C MET A 43 8.17 -3.41 -23.86
N VAL A 44 8.47 -3.14 -22.58
CA VAL A 44 9.21 -1.94 -22.19
C VAL A 44 10.61 -1.93 -22.80
N GLN A 45 11.33 -3.05 -22.77
CA GLN A 45 12.66 -3.12 -23.36
C GLN A 45 12.66 -2.93 -24.89
N LYS A 46 11.61 -3.37 -25.58
CA LYS A 46 11.49 -3.22 -27.04
C LYS A 46 11.20 -1.78 -27.46
N TYR A 47 10.26 -1.10 -26.78
CA TYR A 47 9.74 0.19 -27.27
C TYR A 47 10.24 1.41 -26.50
N CYS A 48 10.48 1.28 -25.21
CA CYS A 48 10.92 2.38 -24.34
C CYS A 48 11.87 1.88 -23.23
N PRO A 49 13.07 1.38 -23.60
CA PRO A 49 14.03 0.88 -22.63
C PRO A 49 14.41 1.98 -21.63
N VAL A 50 14.61 1.60 -20.36
CA VAL A 50 15.00 2.54 -19.30
C VAL A 50 16.33 3.20 -19.69
N LYS A 51 16.31 4.52 -19.85
CA LYS A 51 17.46 5.37 -20.19
C LYS A 51 17.90 6.22 -19.01
N TYR A 52 16.96 6.58 -18.16
CA TYR A 52 17.18 7.42 -16.99
C TYR A 52 16.27 6.99 -15.85
N GLU A 53 16.78 7.02 -14.64
CA GLU A 53 16.03 6.74 -13.40
C GLU A 53 16.24 7.92 -12.45
N PHE A 54 15.14 8.45 -11.91
CA PHE A 54 15.12 9.54 -10.97
C PHE A 54 14.37 9.09 -9.71
N SER A 55 15.10 8.90 -8.62
CA SER A 55 14.53 8.37 -7.38
C SER A 55 13.73 9.43 -6.60
N VAL A 56 12.88 8.99 -5.70
CA VAL A 56 12.16 9.88 -4.77
C VAL A 56 13.14 10.64 -3.88
N ASP A 57 14.20 9.96 -3.40
CA ASP A 57 15.21 10.59 -2.55
C ASP A 57 15.98 11.66 -3.31
N GLU A 58 16.39 11.39 -4.55
CA GLU A 58 17.04 12.35 -5.42
C GLU A 58 16.14 13.58 -5.71
N ALA A 59 14.83 13.35 -5.91
CA ALA A 59 13.86 14.44 -6.08
C ALA A 59 13.67 15.28 -4.81
N THR A 60 13.75 14.65 -3.66
CA THR A 60 13.68 15.31 -2.35
C THR A 60 14.97 16.12 -2.08
N ASP A 61 16.13 15.55 -2.32
CA ASP A 61 17.43 16.19 -2.11
C ASP A 61 17.60 17.41 -3.02
N ASN A 62 17.09 17.33 -4.25
CA ASN A 62 17.02 18.44 -5.19
C ASN A 62 15.88 19.44 -4.90
N LYS A 63 15.14 19.28 -3.80
CA LYS A 63 14.02 20.16 -3.40
C LYS A 63 12.89 20.27 -4.44
N ILE A 64 12.75 19.27 -5.29
CA ILE A 64 11.64 19.15 -6.24
C ILE A 64 10.39 18.64 -5.51
N LEU A 65 10.58 17.66 -4.59
CA LEU A 65 9.52 17.16 -3.72
C LEU A 65 9.79 17.59 -2.27
N ASN A 66 8.72 17.63 -1.46
CA ASN A 66 8.84 17.80 -0.02
C ASN A 66 9.54 16.60 0.62
N ASP A 67 10.16 16.82 1.77
CA ASP A 67 10.74 15.75 2.57
C ASP A 67 9.65 14.80 3.09
N TYR A 68 10.07 13.59 3.47
CA TYR A 68 9.16 12.58 3.96
C TYR A 68 9.74 11.83 5.16
N LYS A 69 8.83 11.27 5.96
CA LYS A 69 9.13 10.38 7.08
C LYS A 69 8.20 9.18 7.03
N ILE A 70 8.75 8.00 7.15
CA ILE A 70 7.98 6.75 7.22
C ILE A 70 8.05 6.23 8.65
N ILE A 71 6.89 5.95 9.24
CA ILE A 71 6.78 5.35 10.58
C ILE A 71 6.11 3.99 10.44
N VAL A 72 6.88 2.93 10.67
CA VAL A 72 6.37 1.56 10.64
C VAL A 72 5.91 1.18 12.05
N HIS A 73 4.61 0.97 12.22
CA HIS A 73 4.01 0.56 13.49
C HIS A 73 4.03 -0.95 13.60
N LYS A 74 4.84 -1.50 14.51
CA LYS A 74 4.95 -2.94 14.80
C LYS A 74 3.83 -3.34 15.76
N LEU A 75 2.80 -4.00 15.26
CA LEU A 75 1.63 -4.46 16.00
C LEU A 75 1.72 -5.96 16.30
N GLU A 76 1.14 -6.39 17.40
CA GLU A 76 0.99 -7.81 17.70
C GLU A 76 -0.40 -8.33 17.30
N LEU A 77 -0.46 -9.60 16.90
CA LEU A 77 -1.73 -10.28 16.64
C LEU A 77 -2.51 -10.44 17.94
N SER A 78 -3.81 -10.13 17.89
CA SER A 78 -4.69 -10.25 19.06
C SER A 78 -4.82 -11.70 19.52
N GLY A 79 -4.67 -11.91 20.82
CA GLY A 79 -4.96 -13.20 21.49
C GLY A 79 -6.43 -13.37 21.86
N VAL A 80 -7.25 -12.33 21.74
CA VAL A 80 -8.68 -12.34 22.10
C VAL A 80 -9.47 -13.22 21.12
N ARG A 81 -10.32 -14.10 21.65
CA ARG A 81 -11.18 -14.99 20.85
C ARG A 81 -12.43 -14.29 20.34
N ASN A 82 -12.26 -13.43 19.35
CA ASN A 82 -13.34 -12.63 18.74
C ASN A 82 -13.42 -12.76 17.21
N LEU A 83 -12.58 -13.62 16.62
CA LEU A 83 -12.55 -13.86 15.18
C LEU A 83 -13.55 -14.98 14.82
N PRO A 84 -14.71 -14.67 14.19
CA PRO A 84 -15.70 -15.68 13.87
C PRO A 84 -15.21 -16.59 12.75
N LYS A 85 -15.38 -17.88 12.94
CA LYS A 85 -15.07 -18.93 11.96
C LYS A 85 -16.31 -19.81 11.75
N LYS A 86 -16.75 -19.95 10.49
CA LYS A 86 -17.91 -20.75 10.13
C LYS A 86 -17.50 -22.22 9.99
N LYS A 87 -18.25 -23.12 10.66
CA LYS A 87 -18.13 -24.57 10.48
C LYS A 87 -18.89 -25.05 9.25
N LYS A 88 -18.68 -26.30 8.87
CA LYS A 88 -19.38 -26.94 7.74
C LYS A 88 -20.90 -27.04 7.95
N ASP A 89 -21.33 -27.18 9.18
CA ASP A 89 -22.74 -27.21 9.59
C ASP A 89 -23.43 -25.85 9.65
N GLY A 90 -22.69 -24.78 9.29
CA GLY A 90 -23.20 -23.40 9.31
C GLY A 90 -23.05 -22.68 10.65
N THR A 91 -22.73 -23.38 11.74
CA THR A 91 -22.50 -22.77 13.06
C THR A 91 -21.19 -22.01 13.12
N TYR A 92 -21.08 -21.09 14.08
CA TYR A 92 -19.87 -20.29 14.28
C TYR A 92 -19.14 -20.71 15.55
N TRP A 93 -17.82 -20.63 15.50
CA TRP A 93 -16.94 -20.66 16.65
C TRP A 93 -15.97 -19.48 16.59
N TYR A 94 -15.33 -19.14 17.68
CA TYR A 94 -14.45 -17.97 17.75
C TYR A 94 -13.00 -18.38 17.97
N SER A 95 -12.13 -17.91 17.05
CA SER A 95 -10.67 -17.99 17.17
C SER A 95 -10.09 -16.66 17.61
N SER A 96 -8.79 -16.62 17.87
CA SER A 96 -8.03 -15.38 17.96
C SER A 96 -7.23 -15.18 16.67
N GLU A 97 -6.82 -13.92 16.37
CA GLU A 97 -5.95 -13.63 15.23
C GLU A 97 -4.65 -14.44 15.30
N LYS A 98 -4.04 -14.53 16.49
CA LYS A 98 -2.82 -15.30 16.71
C LYS A 98 -2.98 -16.77 16.34
N LYS A 99 -4.00 -17.44 16.86
CA LYS A 99 -4.27 -18.87 16.57
C LYS A 99 -4.64 -19.10 15.11
N ASP A 100 -5.40 -18.18 14.51
CA ASP A 100 -5.74 -18.27 13.09
C ASP A 100 -4.50 -18.14 12.21
N TYR A 101 -3.62 -17.20 12.52
CA TYR A 101 -2.37 -17.01 11.77
C TYR A 101 -1.42 -18.21 11.91
N GLU A 102 -1.31 -18.79 13.12
CA GLU A 102 -0.56 -20.03 13.35
C GLU A 102 -1.10 -21.17 12.48
N TYR A 103 -2.43 -21.35 12.44
CA TYR A 103 -3.07 -22.37 11.62
C TYR A 103 -2.83 -22.20 10.12
N VAL A 104 -3.06 -20.99 9.57
CA VAL A 104 -2.86 -20.78 8.13
C VAL A 104 -1.37 -20.81 7.73
N THR A 105 -0.47 -20.45 8.65
CA THR A 105 0.98 -20.57 8.45
C THR A 105 1.42 -22.01 8.44
N LYS A 106 0.93 -22.84 9.37
CA LYS A 106 1.18 -24.29 9.38
C LYS A 106 0.76 -24.91 8.06
N ARG A 107 -0.46 -24.64 7.59
CA ARG A 107 -0.94 -25.13 6.29
C ARG A 107 -0.07 -24.71 5.11
N PHE A 108 0.45 -23.49 5.13
CA PHE A 108 1.38 -23.01 4.11
C PHE A 108 2.70 -23.77 4.12
N LEU A 109 3.25 -24.05 5.30
CA LEU A 109 4.51 -24.80 5.44
C LEU A 109 4.37 -26.26 5.05
N GLU A 110 3.22 -26.88 5.32
CA GLU A 110 2.92 -28.28 4.98
C GLU A 110 2.55 -28.48 3.49
N ALA A 111 2.29 -27.39 2.73
CA ALA A 111 1.91 -27.48 1.34
C ALA A 111 3.10 -27.84 0.45
N VAL A 112 3.11 -29.05 -0.09
CA VAL A 112 4.19 -29.59 -0.96
C VAL A 112 3.98 -29.20 -2.41
N LYS A 113 2.75 -29.32 -2.93
CA LYS A 113 2.43 -29.04 -4.33
C LYS A 113 2.42 -27.54 -4.61
N PRO A 114 2.96 -27.05 -5.75
CA PRO A 114 2.99 -25.62 -6.08
C PRO A 114 1.62 -24.94 -6.03
N LYS A 115 0.56 -25.60 -6.51
CA LYS A 115 -0.82 -25.08 -6.47
C LYS A 115 -1.34 -24.91 -5.04
N ASP A 116 -1.09 -25.89 -4.17
CA ASP A 116 -1.51 -25.85 -2.76
C ASP A 116 -0.73 -24.76 -2.01
N ARG A 117 0.56 -24.61 -2.31
CA ARG A 117 1.40 -23.57 -1.72
C ARG A 117 0.94 -22.17 -2.15
N GLN A 118 0.56 -21.98 -3.40
CA GLN A 118 -0.02 -20.73 -3.88
C GLN A 118 -1.35 -20.44 -3.17
N PHE A 119 -2.26 -21.42 -3.08
CA PHE A 119 -3.54 -21.28 -2.41
C PHE A 119 -3.40 -20.94 -0.93
N THR A 120 -2.57 -21.66 -0.20
CA THR A 120 -2.33 -21.42 1.23
C THR A 120 -1.60 -20.10 1.50
N SER A 121 -0.75 -19.64 0.58
CA SER A 121 -0.15 -18.30 0.63
C SER A 121 -1.22 -17.21 0.53
N ILE A 122 -2.18 -17.35 -0.40
CA ILE A 122 -3.30 -16.42 -0.55
C ILE A 122 -4.20 -16.46 0.70
N MET A 123 -4.48 -17.63 1.25
CA MET A 123 -5.24 -17.73 2.51
C MET A 123 -4.56 -16.97 3.64
N ARG A 124 -3.25 -17.16 3.85
CA ARG A 124 -2.48 -16.47 4.88
C ARG A 124 -2.49 -14.94 4.68
N MET A 125 -2.36 -14.49 3.45
CA MET A 125 -2.46 -13.08 3.10
C MET A 125 -3.83 -12.51 3.45
N ARG A 126 -4.92 -13.18 3.04
CA ARG A 126 -6.30 -12.74 3.31
C ARG A 126 -6.59 -12.69 4.81
N SER A 127 -6.15 -13.70 5.58
CA SER A 127 -6.32 -13.70 7.03
C SER A 127 -5.72 -12.45 7.68
N ILE A 128 -4.47 -12.10 7.35
CA ILE A 128 -3.81 -10.88 7.86
C ILE A 128 -4.61 -9.61 7.50
N MET A 129 -5.18 -9.56 6.29
CA MET A 129 -5.94 -8.40 5.83
C MET A 129 -7.28 -8.22 6.53
N GLU A 130 -7.88 -9.31 7.01
CA GLU A 130 -9.20 -9.32 7.67
C GLU A 130 -9.13 -9.12 9.18
N TYR A 131 -7.94 -9.18 9.78
CA TYR A 131 -7.78 -9.01 11.23
C TYR A 131 -8.15 -7.60 11.69
N ARG A 132 -8.91 -7.52 12.77
CA ARG A 132 -9.54 -6.31 13.27
C ARG A 132 -8.65 -5.44 14.16
N SER A 133 -7.59 -6.01 14.74
CA SER A 133 -6.71 -5.25 15.64
C SER A 133 -6.01 -4.07 14.95
N LYS A 134 -5.67 -4.18 13.65
CA LYS A 134 -5.19 -3.03 12.87
C LYS A 134 -6.24 -1.93 12.72
N GLU A 135 -7.51 -2.29 12.49
CA GLU A 135 -8.59 -1.30 12.36
C GLU A 135 -8.76 -0.51 13.66
N SER A 136 -8.79 -1.20 14.80
CA SER A 136 -8.89 -0.55 16.12
C SER A 136 -7.71 0.40 16.37
N TYR A 137 -6.50 -0.05 16.02
CA TYR A 137 -5.30 0.77 16.15
C TYR A 137 -5.35 2.01 15.26
N VAL A 138 -5.76 1.88 13.98
CA VAL A 138 -5.90 3.02 13.06
C VAL A 138 -6.91 4.03 13.58
N LYS A 139 -8.07 3.58 14.07
CA LYS A 139 -9.08 4.49 14.66
C LYS A 139 -8.51 5.31 15.80
N SER A 140 -7.75 4.69 16.70
CA SER A 140 -7.04 5.39 17.77
C SER A 140 -5.97 6.35 17.23
N LEU A 141 -5.23 5.93 16.21
CA LEU A 141 -4.18 6.75 15.60
C LEU A 141 -4.75 8.01 14.95
N ILE A 142 -5.80 7.88 14.11
CA ILE A 142 -6.43 9.02 13.42
C ILE A 142 -7.14 9.96 14.39
N ALA A 143 -7.72 9.44 15.47
CA ALA A 143 -8.36 10.26 16.51
C ALA A 143 -7.37 11.22 17.21
N ASN A 144 -6.09 10.85 17.26
CA ASN A 144 -5.03 11.66 17.86
C ASN A 144 -4.26 12.52 16.82
N MET A 145 -4.69 12.51 15.55
CA MET A 145 -4.06 13.32 14.48
C MET A 145 -4.87 14.57 14.20
N ASN A 146 -4.24 15.74 14.34
CA ASN A 146 -4.85 17.05 14.01
C ASN A 146 -4.65 17.43 12.53
N SER A 147 -3.92 16.63 11.75
CA SER A 147 -3.65 16.91 10.32
C SER A 147 -4.61 16.17 9.41
N LYS A 148 -4.78 16.72 8.20
CA LYS A 148 -5.48 16.03 7.10
C LYS A 148 -4.78 14.70 6.82
N CYS A 149 -5.53 13.59 6.88
CA CYS A 149 -4.98 12.25 6.77
C CYS A 149 -5.83 11.35 5.87
N ILE A 150 -5.16 10.63 4.96
CA ILE A 150 -5.77 9.60 4.13
C ILE A 150 -5.41 8.20 4.66
N VAL A 151 -6.39 7.29 4.72
CA VAL A 151 -6.17 5.89 5.13
C VAL A 151 -6.39 4.95 3.96
N PHE A 152 -5.33 4.27 3.54
CA PHE A 152 -5.38 3.25 2.50
C PHE A 152 -5.76 1.89 3.09
N ALA A 153 -7.04 1.57 3.01
CA ALA A 153 -7.60 0.29 3.42
C ALA A 153 -7.39 -0.80 2.35
N ASN A 154 -7.67 -2.04 2.70
CA ASN A 154 -7.56 -3.18 1.80
C ASN A 154 -8.87 -3.50 1.09
N THR A 155 -9.99 -3.38 1.79
CA THR A 155 -11.33 -3.64 1.27
C THR A 155 -12.26 -2.45 1.49
N GLN A 156 -13.32 -2.38 0.71
CA GLN A 156 -14.36 -1.35 0.83
C GLN A 156 -14.99 -1.37 2.22
N ALA A 157 -15.40 -2.56 2.68
CA ALA A 157 -15.95 -2.73 4.02
C ALA A 157 -14.98 -2.32 5.14
N GLN A 158 -13.67 -2.48 4.95
CA GLN A 158 -12.66 -1.98 5.88
C GLN A 158 -12.59 -0.45 5.85
N ALA A 159 -12.61 0.16 4.67
CA ALA A 159 -12.63 1.61 4.52
C ALA A 159 -13.84 2.24 5.23
N ASP A 160 -15.04 1.68 5.04
CA ASP A 160 -16.28 2.16 5.68
C ASP A 160 -16.25 2.06 7.21
N ARG A 161 -15.55 1.06 7.75
CA ARG A 161 -15.44 0.89 9.20
C ARG A 161 -14.42 1.82 9.86
N ILE A 162 -13.43 2.32 9.11
CA ILE A 162 -12.32 3.13 9.65
C ILE A 162 -12.72 4.59 9.78
N CYS A 163 -13.24 5.17 8.71
CA CYS A 163 -13.66 6.57 8.68
C CYS A 163 -15.15 6.68 8.38
N SER A 164 -15.79 7.74 8.86
CA SER A 164 -17.17 8.09 8.50
C SER A 164 -17.33 8.46 7.03
N HIS A 165 -16.25 8.89 6.39
CA HIS A 165 -16.18 9.21 4.97
C HIS A 165 -15.21 8.27 4.27
N SER A 166 -15.70 7.54 3.28
CA SER A 166 -14.89 6.61 2.48
C SER A 166 -14.97 6.94 0.99
N TYR A 167 -13.92 6.53 0.25
CA TYR A 167 -13.84 6.66 -1.20
C TYR A 167 -13.55 5.30 -1.83
N HIS A 168 -14.55 4.73 -2.51
CA HIS A 168 -14.45 3.48 -3.25
C HIS A 168 -15.63 3.31 -4.21
N SER A 169 -15.54 2.36 -5.15
CA SER A 169 -16.48 2.22 -6.28
C SER A 169 -17.94 1.94 -5.91
N THR A 170 -18.22 1.37 -4.74
CA THR A 170 -19.58 1.03 -4.31
C THR A 170 -20.18 2.06 -3.35
N ASN A 171 -19.43 3.09 -2.96
CA ASN A 171 -19.96 4.18 -2.14
C ASN A 171 -20.50 5.28 -3.05
N ASN A 172 -21.82 5.48 -3.08
CA ASN A 172 -22.49 6.49 -3.91
C ASN A 172 -22.04 7.93 -3.58
N ASN A 173 -21.53 8.18 -2.38
CA ASN A 173 -21.03 9.47 -1.93
C ASN A 173 -19.52 9.67 -2.15
N SER A 174 -18.82 8.75 -2.83
CA SER A 174 -17.36 8.79 -2.99
C SER A 174 -16.86 10.13 -3.52
N ASN A 175 -17.41 10.63 -4.63
CA ASN A 175 -16.97 11.89 -5.21
C ASN A 175 -17.23 13.07 -4.27
N ARG A 176 -18.39 13.14 -3.63
CA ARG A 176 -18.71 14.15 -2.62
C ARG A 176 -17.75 14.09 -1.43
N ASN A 177 -17.44 12.89 -0.94
CA ASN A 177 -16.49 12.72 0.16
C ASN A 177 -15.09 13.22 -0.23
N LEU A 178 -14.66 12.96 -1.47
CA LEU A 178 -13.39 13.43 -1.99
C LEU A 178 -13.36 14.95 -2.13
N GLU A 179 -14.43 15.59 -2.61
CA GLU A 179 -14.57 17.04 -2.66
C GLU A 179 -14.49 17.66 -1.26
N LEU A 180 -15.29 17.15 -0.31
CA LEU A 180 -15.25 17.61 1.09
C LEU A 180 -13.85 17.49 1.70
N PHE A 181 -13.14 16.41 1.39
CA PHE A 181 -11.78 16.19 1.84
C PHE A 181 -10.80 17.14 1.15
N SER A 182 -10.93 17.35 -0.14
CA SER A 182 -10.08 18.29 -0.90
C SER A 182 -10.25 19.72 -0.40
N ASP A 183 -11.48 20.15 -0.15
CA ASP A 183 -11.82 21.49 0.35
C ASP A 183 -11.45 21.71 1.84
N GLY A 184 -11.04 20.64 2.54
CA GLY A 184 -10.72 20.72 3.97
C GLY A 184 -11.93 20.78 4.91
N ARG A 185 -13.13 20.50 4.41
CA ARG A 185 -14.37 20.40 5.22
C ARG A 185 -14.41 19.12 6.06
N ILE A 186 -13.67 18.11 5.64
CA ILE A 186 -13.33 16.93 6.45
C ILE A 186 -11.82 16.72 6.40
N ASP A 187 -11.25 16.19 7.45
CA ASP A 187 -9.80 16.00 7.63
C ASP A 187 -9.37 14.53 7.59
N LYS A 188 -10.30 13.59 7.55
CA LYS A 188 -10.04 12.15 7.51
C LYS A 188 -10.86 11.50 6.38
N LEU A 189 -10.16 10.75 5.52
CA LEU A 189 -10.77 9.99 4.43
C LEU A 189 -10.14 8.60 4.37
N SER A 190 -10.96 7.56 4.34
CA SER A 190 -10.49 6.21 4.02
C SER A 190 -10.74 5.88 2.55
N CYS A 191 -9.81 5.18 1.92
CA CYS A 191 -9.97 4.76 0.53
C CYS A 191 -9.44 3.35 0.30
N VAL A 192 -9.85 2.76 -0.80
CA VAL A 192 -9.27 1.55 -1.36
C VAL A 192 -8.34 1.97 -2.52
N LEU A 193 -7.93 1.08 -3.38
CA LEU A 193 -6.91 1.28 -4.43
C LEU A 193 -7.11 2.49 -5.36
N GLN A 194 -8.32 3.02 -5.50
CA GLN A 194 -8.69 4.01 -6.53
C GLN A 194 -8.01 5.39 -6.39
N LEU A 195 -7.66 5.82 -5.19
CA LEU A 195 -6.93 7.09 -4.99
C LEU A 195 -5.41 6.93 -5.14
N SER A 196 -4.93 5.79 -5.61
CA SER A 196 -3.51 5.60 -5.91
C SER A 196 -3.07 6.27 -7.21
N GLU A 197 -3.99 6.79 -8.05
CA GLU A 197 -3.68 7.42 -9.35
C GLU A 197 -4.55 8.68 -9.58
N GLY A 198 -3.95 9.73 -10.16
CA GLY A 198 -4.64 10.84 -10.82
C GLY A 198 -5.18 12.01 -9.95
N VAL A 199 -5.30 11.91 -8.63
CA VAL A 199 -5.92 12.97 -7.80
C VAL A 199 -4.90 13.71 -6.94
N THR A 200 -4.86 15.03 -7.04
CA THR A 200 -4.08 15.90 -6.16
C THR A 200 -4.97 16.42 -5.02
N ILE A 201 -4.58 16.16 -3.77
CA ILE A 201 -5.35 16.57 -2.58
C ILE A 201 -4.59 17.69 -1.87
N PRO A 202 -5.09 18.94 -1.88
CA PRO A 202 -4.44 20.06 -1.21
C PRO A 202 -4.30 19.83 0.29
N GLY A 203 -3.14 20.22 0.85
CA GLY A 203 -2.88 20.15 2.30
C GLY A 203 -2.78 18.73 2.88
N LEU A 204 -2.68 17.69 2.05
CA LEU A 204 -2.48 16.33 2.53
C LEU A 204 -1.03 16.15 2.99
N LYS A 205 -0.83 15.92 4.29
CA LYS A 205 0.49 15.73 4.91
C LYS A 205 0.70 14.35 5.52
N SER A 206 -0.38 13.65 5.82
CA SER A 206 -0.33 12.38 6.52
C SER A 206 -1.09 11.29 5.77
N GLY A 207 -0.54 10.09 5.76
CA GLY A 207 -1.20 8.92 5.20
C GLY A 207 -0.93 7.68 6.03
N ILE A 208 -1.90 6.79 6.06
CA ILE A 208 -1.80 5.50 6.76
C ILE A 208 -1.99 4.38 5.73
N ILE A 209 -1.01 3.50 5.63
CA ILE A 209 -1.07 2.29 4.80
C ILE A 209 -1.30 1.10 5.72
N MET A 210 -2.50 0.51 5.64
CA MET A 210 -2.84 -0.62 6.49
C MET A 210 -2.12 -1.91 6.12
N HIS A 211 -1.79 -2.08 4.82
CA HIS A 211 -1.14 -3.29 4.31
C HIS A 211 -0.19 -2.93 3.15
N ALA A 212 1.09 -3.29 3.28
CA ALA A 212 2.12 -2.99 2.28
C ALA A 212 2.18 -3.99 1.12
N TYR A 213 1.61 -5.19 1.26
CA TYR A 213 1.52 -6.27 0.24
C TYR A 213 2.84 -6.82 -0.29
N GLY A 214 3.98 -6.46 0.23
CA GLY A 214 5.26 -6.81 -0.39
C GLY A 214 5.41 -6.28 -1.83
N ASN A 215 4.61 -5.30 -2.19
CA ASN A 215 4.60 -4.68 -3.50
C ASN A 215 5.13 -3.25 -3.38
N GLU A 216 6.42 -3.10 -3.69
CA GLU A 216 7.13 -1.83 -3.70
C GLU A 216 6.35 -0.76 -4.49
N ARG A 217 5.86 -1.11 -5.67
CA ARG A 217 5.10 -0.21 -6.55
C ARG A 217 3.87 0.39 -5.86
N LYS A 218 2.98 -0.46 -5.30
CA LYS A 218 1.75 0.04 -4.66
C LYS A 218 2.05 0.92 -3.46
N THR A 219 3.08 0.57 -2.70
CA THR A 219 3.48 1.34 -1.53
C THR A 219 4.11 2.67 -1.96
N SER A 220 4.99 2.67 -2.96
CA SER A 220 5.60 3.88 -3.51
C SER A 220 4.56 4.82 -4.10
N GLN A 221 3.59 4.31 -4.86
CA GLN A 221 2.47 5.11 -5.38
C GLN A 221 1.66 5.77 -4.25
N ARG A 222 1.36 5.06 -3.17
CA ARG A 222 0.64 5.60 -2.02
C ARG A 222 1.46 6.65 -1.27
N ILE A 223 2.74 6.42 -1.05
CA ILE A 223 3.65 7.40 -0.45
C ILE A 223 3.76 8.61 -1.37
N GLY A 224 3.94 8.41 -2.68
CA GLY A 224 4.00 9.47 -3.68
C GLY A 224 2.78 10.40 -3.67
N ARG A 225 1.60 9.93 -3.21
CA ARG A 225 0.43 10.80 -3.04
C ARG A 225 0.56 11.81 -1.90
N LEU A 226 1.45 11.55 -0.97
CA LEU A 226 1.74 12.45 0.15
C LEU A 226 2.84 13.46 -0.23
N LEU A 227 3.65 13.12 -1.24
CA LEU A 227 4.74 13.98 -1.70
C LEU A 227 4.20 15.08 -2.61
N ARG A 228 4.66 16.30 -2.39
CA ARG A 228 4.21 17.53 -3.08
C ARG A 228 5.39 18.38 -3.51
N LEU A 229 5.16 19.23 -4.50
CA LEU A 229 6.10 20.29 -4.90
C LEU A 229 6.13 21.42 -3.86
N ASN A 230 6.29 21.11 -2.60
CA ASN A 230 6.40 22.07 -1.50
C ASN A 230 7.55 21.67 -0.57
N PRO A 231 8.78 22.07 -0.84
CA PRO A 231 9.96 21.62 -0.11
C PRO A 231 10.01 22.03 1.37
N VAL A 232 9.13 22.92 1.81
CA VAL A 232 9.07 23.38 3.20
C VAL A 232 8.30 22.42 4.11
N GLU A 233 7.47 21.55 3.54
CA GLU A 233 6.65 20.62 4.30
C GLU A 233 7.28 19.22 4.36
N THR A 234 7.02 18.49 5.44
CA THR A 234 7.40 17.07 5.56
C THR A 234 6.16 16.20 5.54
N ALA A 235 6.10 15.26 4.61
CA ALA A 235 5.04 14.26 4.57
C ALA A 235 5.30 13.14 5.57
N VAL A 236 4.26 12.67 6.28
CA VAL A 236 4.37 11.55 7.23
C VAL A 236 3.54 10.37 6.74
N CYS A 237 4.20 9.26 6.46
CA CYS A 237 3.54 8.01 6.09
C CYS A 237 3.61 7.00 7.23
N HIS A 238 2.47 6.57 7.74
CA HIS A 238 2.36 5.50 8.72
C HIS A 238 2.07 4.19 8.02
N ILE A 239 2.87 3.15 8.29
CA ILE A 239 2.67 1.80 7.73
C ILE A 239 2.43 0.84 8.89
N LEU A 240 1.34 0.09 8.82
CA LEU A 240 1.00 -0.88 9.85
C LEU A 240 1.55 -2.26 9.49
N CYS A 241 2.24 -2.87 10.43
CA CYS A 241 2.91 -4.14 10.27
C CYS A 241 2.61 -5.06 11.47
N TYR A 242 2.10 -6.27 11.22
CA TYR A 242 2.06 -7.28 12.27
C TYR A 242 3.47 -7.88 12.45
N ASN A 243 3.99 -7.69 13.65
CA ASN A 243 5.26 -8.29 14.05
C ASN A 243 5.18 -9.83 14.01
N ASN A 244 6.30 -10.50 13.85
CA ASN A 244 6.39 -11.97 13.81
C ASN A 244 5.48 -12.65 12.76
N THR A 245 5.13 -11.93 11.69
CA THR A 245 4.33 -12.45 10.58
C THR A 245 4.99 -12.17 9.24
N VAL A 246 4.44 -12.73 8.16
CA VAL A 246 4.89 -12.42 6.79
C VAL A 246 4.71 -10.94 6.42
N ASP A 247 3.86 -10.23 7.14
CA ASP A 247 3.63 -8.78 6.95
C ASP A 247 4.93 -7.97 7.15
N LYS A 248 5.78 -8.37 8.11
CA LYS A 248 7.10 -7.77 8.32
C LYS A 248 7.97 -7.88 7.06
N ALA A 249 8.03 -9.06 6.44
CA ALA A 249 8.79 -9.25 5.20
C ALA A 249 8.22 -8.42 4.04
N TRP A 250 6.90 -8.30 3.95
CA TRP A 250 6.25 -7.45 2.94
C TRP A 250 6.55 -5.97 3.12
N VAL A 251 6.51 -5.46 4.35
CA VAL A 251 6.87 -4.07 4.64
C VAL A 251 8.34 -3.82 4.31
N SER A 252 9.23 -4.70 4.73
CA SER A 252 10.67 -4.58 4.42
C SER A 252 10.92 -4.53 2.90
N GLN A 253 10.27 -5.41 2.14
CA GLN A 253 10.39 -5.40 0.67
C GLN A 253 9.79 -4.14 0.03
N ALA A 254 8.65 -3.67 0.53
CA ALA A 254 7.97 -2.49 0.02
C ALA A 254 8.77 -1.19 0.24
N LEU A 255 9.62 -1.17 1.25
CA LEU A 255 10.45 -0.02 1.63
C LEU A 255 11.90 -0.11 1.14
N LYS A 256 12.24 -1.11 0.31
CA LYS A 256 13.63 -1.38 -0.08
C LYS A 256 14.30 -0.20 -0.81
N SER A 257 13.55 0.57 -1.59
CA SER A 257 14.04 1.70 -2.39
C SER A 257 14.01 3.06 -1.67
N PHE A 258 13.51 3.11 -0.44
CA PHE A 258 13.46 4.34 0.33
C PHE A 258 14.68 4.49 1.24
N ASP A 259 15.08 5.76 1.48
CA ASP A 259 16.16 6.08 2.41
C ASP A 259 15.84 5.57 3.82
N LYS A 260 16.70 4.71 4.33
CA LYS A 260 16.52 4.08 5.65
C LYS A 260 16.61 5.08 6.80
N SER A 261 17.33 6.19 6.64
CA SER A 261 17.41 7.24 7.65
C SER A 261 16.06 7.94 7.89
N LYS A 262 15.16 7.91 6.89
CA LYS A 262 13.80 8.47 6.92
C LYS A 262 12.76 7.49 7.43
N ILE A 263 13.15 6.23 7.70
CA ILE A 263 12.28 5.17 8.20
C ILE A 263 12.50 4.99 9.70
N LYS A 264 11.42 5.11 10.47
CA LYS A 264 11.40 4.83 11.92
C LYS A 264 10.45 3.69 12.23
N TYR A 265 10.85 2.84 13.14
CA TYR A 265 10.00 1.76 13.66
C TYR A 265 9.45 2.15 15.02
N TYR A 266 8.14 1.99 15.19
CA TYR A 266 7.43 2.30 16.42
C TYR A 266 6.72 1.06 16.94
N ASN A 267 7.01 0.71 18.20
CA ASN A 267 6.33 -0.37 18.89
C ASN A 267 5.35 0.23 19.92
N PRO A 268 4.04 0.17 19.69
CA PRO A 268 3.06 0.77 20.59
C PRO A 268 3.01 0.12 21.98
N LEU A 269 3.47 -1.12 22.13
CA LEU A 269 3.54 -1.79 23.43
C LEU A 269 4.67 -1.25 24.30
N ILE A 270 5.76 -0.76 23.69
CA ILE A 270 6.94 -0.24 24.40
C ILE A 270 6.90 1.30 24.44
N ARG A 271 6.04 1.94 23.64
CA ARG A 271 5.95 3.40 23.46
C ARG A 271 7.28 4.07 23.08
N GLN A 272 8.18 3.32 22.42
CA GLN A 272 9.50 3.79 22.01
C GLN A 272 9.67 3.67 20.49
N TYR A 273 10.43 4.61 19.92
CA TYR A 273 10.89 4.50 18.55
C TYR A 273 12.14 3.62 18.49
N GLU A 274 12.08 2.54 17.73
CA GLU A 274 13.22 1.69 17.42
C GLU A 274 13.80 2.13 16.06
N LEU A 275 15.12 2.27 16.01
CA LEU A 275 15.87 2.35 14.76
C LEU A 275 16.33 0.92 14.45
N GLU A 276 15.91 0.34 13.35
CA GLU A 276 16.57 -0.88 12.85
C GLU A 276 17.94 -0.45 12.24
N ILE A 277 19.00 -0.94 12.86
CA ILE A 277 20.39 -0.77 12.44
C ILE A 277 20.66 -1.68 11.23
#